data_0f3f0dd07ed140a7ff6ce48b552d4a82
#
_entry.id   0f3f0dd07ed140a7ff6ce48b552d4a82
#
_cell.length_a   1.000
_cell.length_b   1.000
_cell.length_c   1.000
_cell.angle_alpha   90.00
_cell.angle_beta   90.00
_cell.angle_gamma   90.00
#
_symmetry.space_group_name_H-M   'P 1'
#
loop_
_entity.id
_entity.type
_entity.pdbx_description
1 polymer ?
#
loop_
_entity_poly.entity_id
_entity_poly.type
_entity_poly.pdbx_seq_one_letter_code
_entity_poly.pdbx_strand_id
1 'polypeptide(L)'
;MNMKKIASVALAAALSASLLAGCGGSGEGGSDSVTLKIGDNWGATHPMAAALDTVFKTQIEEQTGGAVKVEVYHDGLLGDEAALWQGVRDGSVDFTVVGTPMNQEFPMMLISDWPFLYRDLEHAMNVWTGDVADEVSAAFNEKFPEVEMLS
;
A
#
# COMPACT_ATOMS: atom_id res chain seq x y z
N MET A 1 -17.99 -39.56 50.80
CA MET A 1 -17.51 -38.74 49.72
C MET A 1 -17.33 -37.32 50.27
N ASN A 2 -16.09 -36.78 50.32
CA ASN A 2 -15.76 -35.60 51.12
C ASN A 2 -16.29 -34.32 50.46
N MET A 3 -17.10 -33.56 51.20
CA MET A 3 -17.65 -32.22 50.76
C MET A 3 -16.61 -31.25 50.20
N LYS A 4 -15.36 -31.36 50.65
CA LYS A 4 -14.24 -30.54 50.12
C LYS A 4 -13.88 -30.83 48.66
N LYS A 5 -14.13 -32.06 48.16
CA LYS A 5 -13.90 -32.43 46.75
C LYS A 5 -15.01 -31.97 45.80
N ILE A 6 -16.22 -31.80 46.32
CA ILE A 6 -17.37 -31.32 45.57
C ILE A 6 -17.25 -29.79 45.34
N ALA A 7 -16.74 -29.06 46.35
CA ALA A 7 -16.52 -27.60 46.23
C ALA A 7 -15.43 -27.22 45.21
N SER A 8 -14.38 -28.05 45.10
CA SER A 8 -13.30 -27.79 44.12
C SER A 8 -13.71 -28.05 42.65
N VAL A 9 -14.61 -29.04 42.44
CA VAL A 9 -15.13 -29.33 41.09
C VAL A 9 -16.14 -28.25 40.64
N ALA A 10 -16.95 -27.73 41.56
CA ALA A 10 -17.91 -26.66 41.26
C ALA A 10 -17.19 -25.33 40.93
N LEU A 11 -16.03 -25.03 41.55
CA LEU A 11 -15.27 -23.83 41.29
C LEU A 11 -14.52 -23.89 39.93
N ALA A 12 -14.06 -25.08 39.54
CA ALA A 12 -13.43 -25.27 38.23
C ALA A 12 -14.42 -25.17 37.05
N ALA A 13 -15.67 -25.61 37.27
CA ALA A 13 -16.72 -25.48 36.24
C ALA A 13 -17.23 -24.04 36.07
N ALA A 14 -17.17 -23.21 37.12
CA ALA A 14 -17.56 -21.80 37.03
C ALA A 14 -16.52 -20.94 36.31
N LEU A 15 -15.22 -21.28 36.38
CA LEU A 15 -14.17 -20.56 35.65
C LEU A 15 -14.15 -20.91 34.16
N SER A 16 -14.56 -22.09 33.75
CA SER A 16 -14.59 -22.48 32.32
C SER A 16 -15.80 -21.90 31.56
N ALA A 17 -16.89 -21.54 32.24
CA ALA A 17 -18.07 -20.92 31.64
C ALA A 17 -17.88 -19.41 31.34
N SER A 18 -16.95 -18.72 32.02
CA SER A 18 -16.69 -17.30 31.81
C SER A 18 -15.77 -17.02 30.61
N LEU A 19 -15.08 -18.03 30.05
CA LEU A 19 -14.22 -17.89 28.88
C LEU A 19 -14.96 -18.02 27.51
N LEU A 20 -16.22 -18.51 27.52
CA LEU A 20 -17.05 -18.61 26.30
C LEU A 20 -18.03 -17.45 26.10
N ALA A 21 -18.15 -16.54 27.06
CA ALA A 21 -19.04 -15.38 26.95
C ALA A 21 -18.37 -14.12 26.34
N GLY A 22 -17.12 -14.21 25.92
CA GLY A 22 -16.34 -13.12 25.39
C GLY A 22 -16.41 -12.92 23.87
N CYS A 23 -17.19 -13.70 23.13
CA CYS A 23 -17.31 -13.58 21.65
C CYS A 23 -18.74 -13.32 21.17
N GLY A 24 -19.51 -12.53 21.91
CA GLY A 24 -20.86 -12.10 21.54
C GLY A 24 -21.00 -10.57 21.56
N GLY A 25 -20.04 -9.86 21.00
CA GLY A 25 -20.21 -8.47 20.60
C GLY A 25 -21.00 -8.47 19.30
N SER A 26 -22.26 -8.04 19.34
CA SER A 26 -23.02 -7.61 18.18
C SER A 26 -22.24 -6.48 17.49
N GLY A 27 -21.37 -6.87 16.54
CA GLY A 27 -20.75 -5.94 15.62
C GLY A 27 -21.84 -5.42 14.69
N GLU A 28 -22.24 -4.18 14.89
CA GLU A 28 -22.73 -3.37 13.81
C GLU A 28 -21.73 -3.54 12.66
N GLY A 29 -22.26 -3.80 11.46
CA GLY A 29 -21.47 -4.03 10.25
C GLY A 29 -20.66 -2.81 9.87
N GLY A 30 -19.51 -2.65 10.51
CA GLY A 30 -18.40 -1.91 9.96
C GLY A 30 -17.78 -2.81 8.91
N SER A 31 -17.92 -2.48 7.64
CA SER A 31 -17.06 -3.05 6.61
C SER A 31 -15.63 -2.73 7.05
N ASP A 32 -14.81 -3.75 7.31
CA ASP A 32 -13.40 -3.57 7.59
C ASP A 32 -12.80 -2.81 6.39
N SER A 33 -12.65 -1.49 6.55
CA SER A 33 -12.05 -0.67 5.51
C SER A 33 -10.53 -0.91 5.55
N VAL A 34 -9.97 -1.21 4.38
CA VAL A 34 -8.52 -1.26 4.19
C VAL A 34 -8.03 0.18 4.01
N THR A 35 -6.96 0.54 4.68
CA THR A 35 -6.32 1.85 4.49
C THR A 35 -5.02 1.66 3.72
N LEU A 36 -4.91 2.30 2.56
CA LEU A 36 -3.68 2.38 1.78
C LEU A 36 -2.91 3.63 2.17
N LYS A 37 -1.64 3.46 2.52
CA LYS A 37 -0.69 4.53 2.81
C LYS A 37 0.15 4.82 1.58
N ILE A 38 0.09 6.06 1.11
CA ILE A 38 0.88 6.55 -0.02
C ILE A 38 1.87 7.57 0.48
N GLY A 39 3.14 7.41 0.15
CA GLY A 39 4.19 8.39 0.44
C GLY A 39 4.77 9.00 -0.81
N ASP A 40 5.02 10.30 -0.79
CA ASP A 40 5.78 11.01 -1.82
C ASP A 40 6.68 12.11 -1.24
N ASN A 41 7.59 12.64 -2.05
CA ASN A 41 8.54 13.69 -1.67
C ASN A 41 8.19 15.06 -2.26
N TRP A 42 7.01 15.21 -2.85
CA TRP A 42 6.59 16.46 -3.45
C TRP A 42 5.80 17.32 -2.47
N GLY A 43 5.98 18.63 -2.56
CA GLY A 43 5.10 19.57 -1.85
C GLY A 43 3.65 19.43 -2.34
N ALA A 44 2.68 19.61 -1.45
CA ALA A 44 1.25 19.42 -1.72
C ALA A 44 0.72 20.23 -2.93
N THR A 45 1.45 21.26 -3.38
CA THR A 45 1.11 22.05 -4.58
C THR A 45 1.70 21.48 -5.87
N HIS A 46 2.53 20.44 -5.79
CA HIS A 46 3.08 19.78 -6.96
C HIS A 46 1.98 19.07 -7.75
N PRO A 47 1.98 19.12 -9.10
CA PRO A 47 0.92 18.47 -9.88
C PRO A 47 0.70 16.99 -9.59
N MET A 48 1.77 16.23 -9.33
CA MET A 48 1.66 14.81 -8.96
C MET A 48 1.02 14.62 -7.60
N ALA A 49 1.42 15.41 -6.58
CA ALA A 49 0.80 15.38 -5.26
C ALA A 49 -0.70 15.72 -5.35
N ALA A 50 -1.03 16.77 -6.09
CA ALA A 50 -2.42 17.15 -6.33
C ALA A 50 -3.21 16.03 -7.06
N ALA A 51 -2.59 15.31 -8.00
CA ALA A 51 -3.23 14.19 -8.69
C ALA A 51 -3.46 12.99 -7.75
N LEU A 52 -2.54 12.70 -6.85
CA LEU A 52 -2.74 11.67 -5.83
C LEU A 52 -3.94 11.97 -4.94
N ASP A 53 -4.10 13.23 -4.51
CA ASP A 53 -5.24 13.64 -3.67
C ASP A 53 -6.57 13.69 -4.42
N THR A 54 -6.59 14.32 -5.60
CA THR A 54 -7.85 14.67 -6.27
C THR A 54 -8.33 13.61 -7.26
N VAL A 55 -7.42 12.80 -7.80
CA VAL A 55 -7.75 11.77 -8.79
C VAL A 55 -7.61 10.39 -8.17
N PHE A 56 -6.40 9.99 -7.79
CA PHE A 56 -6.14 8.62 -7.34
C PHE A 56 -6.95 8.27 -6.08
N LYS A 57 -6.81 9.05 -5.01
CA LYS A 57 -7.55 8.86 -3.75
C LYS A 57 -9.06 8.86 -3.99
N THR A 58 -9.58 9.88 -4.67
CA THR A 58 -11.02 10.01 -4.92
C THR A 58 -11.56 8.83 -5.69
N GLN A 59 -10.90 8.43 -6.78
CA GLN A 59 -11.34 7.30 -7.60
C GLN A 59 -11.34 5.97 -6.83
N ILE A 60 -10.28 5.68 -6.06
CA ILE A 60 -10.20 4.45 -5.27
C ILE A 60 -11.32 4.42 -4.21
N GLU A 61 -11.50 5.49 -3.46
CA GLU A 61 -12.52 5.55 -2.42
C GLU A 61 -13.95 5.46 -2.99
N GLU A 62 -14.21 6.12 -4.12
CA GLU A 62 -15.52 6.07 -4.80
C GLU A 62 -15.79 4.69 -5.42
N GLN A 63 -14.84 4.14 -6.17
CA GLN A 63 -15.01 2.85 -6.84
C GLN A 63 -15.15 1.67 -5.88
N THR A 64 -14.57 1.78 -4.70
CA THR A 64 -14.68 0.77 -3.64
C THR A 64 -15.87 1.00 -2.70
N GLY A 65 -16.65 2.08 -2.92
CA GLY A 65 -17.75 2.45 -2.02
C GLY A 65 -17.27 2.74 -0.60
N GLY A 66 -16.00 3.18 -0.45
CA GLY A 66 -15.36 3.47 0.84
C GLY A 66 -14.80 2.24 1.56
N ALA A 67 -14.80 1.06 0.94
CA ALA A 67 -14.15 -0.12 1.51
C ALA A 67 -12.62 0.01 1.55
N VAL A 68 -12.05 0.79 0.63
CA VAL A 68 -10.64 1.18 0.66
C VAL A 68 -10.55 2.68 0.96
N LYS A 69 -9.75 3.05 1.94
CA LYS A 69 -9.38 4.41 2.29
C LYS A 69 -7.96 4.69 1.82
N VAL A 70 -7.69 5.91 1.40
CA VAL A 70 -6.36 6.31 0.94
C VAL A 70 -5.85 7.47 1.80
N GLU A 71 -4.70 7.28 2.41
CA GLU A 71 -3.97 8.30 3.16
C GLU A 71 -2.71 8.69 2.39
N VAL A 72 -2.62 9.94 1.97
CA VAL A 72 -1.46 10.46 1.22
C VAL A 72 -0.60 11.31 2.14
N TYR A 73 0.69 11.03 2.15
CA TYR A 73 1.71 11.67 2.98
C TYR A 73 2.74 12.36 2.07
N HIS A 74 2.60 13.69 1.92
CA HIS A 74 3.46 14.53 1.10
C HIS A 74 4.73 14.98 1.82
N ASP A 75 5.58 15.71 1.09
CA ASP A 75 6.78 16.38 1.63
C ASP A 75 7.76 15.45 2.34
N GLY A 76 7.81 14.17 1.97
CA GLY A 76 8.69 13.20 2.62
C GLY A 76 8.32 12.87 4.07
N LEU A 77 7.05 13.03 4.47
CA LEU A 77 6.58 12.73 5.84
C LEU A 77 6.84 11.28 6.25
N LEU A 78 6.86 10.33 5.30
CA LEU A 78 7.19 8.93 5.54
C LEU A 78 8.66 8.59 5.25
N GLY A 79 9.47 9.58 4.93
CA GLY A 79 10.87 9.45 4.62
C GLY A 79 11.24 9.98 3.23
N ASP A 80 12.53 9.94 2.90
CA ASP A 80 13.02 10.28 1.57
C ASP A 80 12.69 9.17 0.54
N GLU A 81 13.01 9.40 -0.75
CA GLU A 81 12.73 8.42 -1.80
C GLU A 81 13.35 7.04 -1.52
N ALA A 82 14.53 6.97 -0.90
CA ALA A 82 15.16 5.70 -0.57
C ALA A 82 14.41 4.97 0.55
N ALA A 83 13.94 5.72 1.55
CA ALA A 83 13.09 5.18 2.62
C ALA A 83 11.73 4.72 2.07
N LEU A 84 11.11 5.49 1.18
CA LEU A 84 9.86 5.11 0.52
C LEU A 84 10.02 3.87 -0.36
N TRP A 85 11.12 3.75 -1.10
CA TRP A 85 11.45 2.56 -1.88
C TRP A 85 11.60 1.31 -0.99
N GLN A 86 12.27 1.43 0.15
CA GLN A 86 12.31 0.34 1.13
C GLN A 86 10.94 0.07 1.75
N GLY A 87 10.17 1.13 2.03
CA GLY A 87 8.85 1.02 2.65
C GLY A 87 7.84 0.23 1.83
N VAL A 88 7.82 0.37 0.50
CA VAL A 88 6.94 -0.46 -0.35
C VAL A 88 7.41 -1.91 -0.42
N ARG A 89 8.72 -2.16 -0.33
CA ARG A 89 9.28 -3.51 -0.35
C ARG A 89 9.05 -4.28 0.95
N ASP A 90 9.02 -3.59 2.09
CA ASP A 90 8.77 -4.21 3.39
C ASP A 90 7.30 -4.11 3.84
N GLY A 91 6.45 -3.43 3.07
CA GLY A 91 5.02 -3.30 3.32
C GLY A 91 4.67 -2.27 4.39
N SER A 92 5.59 -1.37 4.78
CA SER A 92 5.28 -0.25 5.69
C SER A 92 4.59 0.93 4.98
N VAL A 93 4.76 1.00 3.67
CA VAL A 93 4.07 1.89 2.72
C VAL A 93 3.44 1.02 1.64
N ASP A 94 2.19 1.28 1.28
CA ASP A 94 1.47 0.47 0.30
C ASP A 94 1.74 0.93 -1.13
N PHE A 95 2.00 2.22 -1.32
CA PHE A 95 2.22 2.81 -2.64
C PHE A 95 3.16 4.02 -2.56
N THR A 96 4.02 4.16 -3.54
CA THR A 96 4.87 5.35 -3.68
C THR A 96 5.19 5.65 -5.13
N VAL A 97 5.63 6.87 -5.39
CA VAL A 97 6.25 7.24 -6.66
C VAL A 97 7.71 7.54 -6.40
N VAL A 98 8.58 6.71 -6.92
CA VAL A 98 10.04 6.82 -6.75
C VAL A 98 10.75 6.83 -8.09
N GLY A 99 11.92 7.44 -8.12
CA GLY A 99 12.76 7.54 -9.30
C GLY A 99 14.18 7.04 -9.04
N THR A 100 15.07 7.94 -8.69
CA THR A 100 16.53 7.70 -8.63
C THR A 100 16.97 6.51 -7.77
N PRO A 101 16.46 6.24 -6.56
CA PRO A 101 16.88 5.08 -5.78
C PRO A 101 16.57 3.76 -6.48
N MET A 102 15.41 3.65 -7.12
CA MET A 102 15.04 2.47 -7.90
C MET A 102 15.93 2.31 -9.13
N ASN A 103 16.31 3.39 -9.80
CA ASN A 103 17.16 3.37 -10.99
C ASN A 103 18.55 2.76 -10.71
N GLN A 104 19.07 2.87 -9.48
CA GLN A 104 20.33 2.24 -9.08
C GLN A 104 20.22 0.72 -9.02
N GLU A 105 19.08 0.22 -8.57
CA GLU A 105 18.83 -1.21 -8.48
C GLU A 105 18.26 -1.78 -9.80
N PHE A 106 17.51 -0.96 -10.56
CA PHE A 106 16.90 -1.34 -11.82
C PHE A 106 17.22 -0.33 -12.93
N PRO A 107 18.42 -0.45 -13.55
CA PRO A 107 18.91 0.52 -14.53
C PRO A 107 18.04 0.69 -15.78
N MET A 108 17.14 -0.23 -16.11
CA MET A 108 16.20 -0.06 -17.24
C MET A 108 15.34 1.20 -17.09
N MET A 109 15.06 1.65 -15.88
CA MET A 109 14.31 2.90 -15.66
C MET A 109 15.06 4.16 -16.05
N LEU A 110 16.40 4.09 -16.21
CA LEU A 110 17.19 5.23 -16.71
C LEU A 110 16.80 5.67 -18.11
N ILE A 111 16.10 4.82 -18.87
CA ILE A 111 15.57 5.19 -20.20
C ILE A 111 14.64 6.41 -20.10
N SER A 112 13.88 6.54 -19.00
CA SER A 112 12.99 7.69 -18.79
C SER A 112 13.72 9.02 -18.69
N ASP A 113 14.98 9.00 -18.21
CA ASP A 113 15.76 10.19 -17.89
C ASP A 113 16.75 10.59 -19.00
N TRP A 114 16.85 9.80 -20.07
CA TRP A 114 17.80 10.09 -21.15
C TRP A 114 17.37 11.30 -21.97
N PRO A 115 18.21 12.32 -22.08
CA PRO A 115 17.88 13.51 -22.82
C PRO A 115 17.72 13.19 -24.31
N PHE A 116 16.75 13.87 -24.95
CA PHE A 116 16.46 13.75 -26.37
C PHE A 116 16.06 12.38 -26.90
N LEU A 117 15.71 11.45 -26.02
CA LEU A 117 15.25 10.12 -26.42
C LEU A 117 13.86 10.20 -27.09
N TYR A 118 12.99 11.04 -26.56
CA TYR A 118 11.64 11.22 -27.09
C TYR A 118 11.59 12.43 -28.03
N ARG A 119 10.90 12.28 -29.17
CA ARG A 119 10.70 13.35 -30.15
C ARG A 119 9.75 14.44 -29.66
N ASP A 120 8.72 14.00 -28.95
CA ASP A 120 7.62 14.79 -28.43
C ASP A 120 6.90 14.05 -27.32
N LEU A 121 5.90 14.67 -26.69
CA LEU A 121 5.12 14.08 -25.60
C LEU A 121 4.31 12.86 -26.08
N GLU A 122 3.75 12.90 -27.29
CA GLU A 122 2.97 11.79 -27.84
C GLU A 122 3.85 10.54 -27.99
N HIS A 123 5.07 10.71 -28.49
CA HIS A 123 6.04 9.62 -28.58
C HIS A 123 6.39 9.06 -27.19
N ALA A 124 6.62 9.90 -26.19
CA ALA A 124 6.89 9.47 -24.83
C ALA A 124 5.70 8.68 -24.25
N MET A 125 4.48 9.19 -24.40
CA MET A 125 3.27 8.49 -23.97
C MET A 125 3.12 7.14 -24.63
N ASN A 126 3.32 7.04 -25.95
CA ASN A 126 3.21 5.77 -26.68
C ASN A 126 4.25 4.73 -26.24
N VAL A 127 5.46 5.18 -25.85
CA VAL A 127 6.50 4.29 -25.31
C VAL A 127 6.08 3.74 -23.93
N TRP A 128 5.57 4.62 -23.05
CA TRP A 128 5.25 4.27 -21.67
C TRP A 128 3.82 3.75 -21.46
N THR A 129 3.03 3.60 -22.53
CA THR A 129 1.72 2.92 -22.52
C THR A 129 1.63 1.77 -23.53
N GLY A 130 2.75 1.33 -24.08
CA GLY A 130 2.85 0.28 -25.09
C GLY A 130 3.83 -0.83 -24.70
N ASP A 131 4.24 -1.60 -25.70
CA ASP A 131 5.06 -2.83 -25.52
C ASP A 131 6.32 -2.62 -24.69
N VAL A 132 6.95 -1.41 -24.75
CA VAL A 132 8.15 -1.09 -23.98
C VAL A 132 7.82 -1.01 -22.47
N ALA A 133 6.69 -0.39 -22.13
CA ALA A 133 6.24 -0.34 -20.73
C ALA A 133 5.94 -1.75 -20.20
N ASP A 134 5.29 -2.59 -21.00
CA ASP A 134 4.99 -3.97 -20.64
C ASP A 134 6.29 -4.77 -20.39
N GLU A 135 7.29 -4.63 -21.26
CA GLU A 135 8.58 -5.30 -21.11
C GLU A 135 9.34 -4.83 -19.87
N VAL A 136 9.36 -3.51 -19.62
CA VAL A 136 9.99 -2.93 -18.42
C VAL A 136 9.27 -3.39 -17.16
N SER A 137 7.95 -3.36 -17.12
CA SER A 137 7.15 -3.81 -15.98
C SER A 137 7.33 -5.30 -15.69
N ALA A 138 7.36 -6.13 -16.73
CA ALA A 138 7.61 -7.56 -16.59
C ALA A 138 9.01 -7.84 -15.98
N ALA A 139 10.05 -7.18 -16.51
CA ALA A 139 11.41 -7.31 -15.99
C ALA A 139 11.55 -6.77 -14.56
N PHE A 140 10.82 -5.71 -14.23
CA PHE A 140 10.77 -5.16 -12.87
C PHE A 140 10.13 -6.14 -11.90
N ASN A 141 8.96 -6.67 -12.22
CA ASN A 141 8.22 -7.59 -11.36
C ASN A 141 8.96 -8.95 -11.19
N GLU A 142 9.72 -9.38 -12.19
CA GLU A 142 10.61 -10.54 -12.05
C GLU A 142 11.74 -10.27 -11.03
N LYS A 143 12.30 -9.06 -11.04
CA LYS A 143 13.40 -8.69 -10.14
C LYS A 143 12.93 -8.39 -8.73
N PHE A 144 11.77 -7.80 -8.57
CA PHE A 144 11.19 -7.37 -7.30
C PHE A 144 9.79 -7.97 -7.10
N PRO A 145 9.70 -9.28 -6.84
CA PRO A 145 8.40 -9.96 -6.74
C PRO A 145 7.55 -9.52 -5.54
N GLU A 146 8.12 -8.74 -4.61
CA GLU A 146 7.43 -8.16 -3.46
C GLU A 146 6.67 -6.86 -3.77
N VAL A 147 6.92 -6.23 -4.92
CA VAL A 147 6.26 -5.01 -5.38
C VAL A 147 5.80 -5.13 -6.82
N GLU A 148 4.81 -4.36 -7.20
CA GLU A 148 4.30 -4.30 -8.56
C GLU A 148 4.49 -2.89 -9.13
N MET A 149 4.99 -2.80 -10.36
CA MET A 149 5.04 -1.56 -11.12
C MET A 149 3.69 -1.35 -11.80
N LEU A 150 3.06 -0.22 -11.48
CA LEU A 150 1.85 0.23 -12.17
C LEU A 150 2.28 1.16 -13.31
N SER A 151 1.87 0.87 -14.53
CA SER A 151 2.15 1.63 -15.77
C SER A 151 0.86 2.06 -16.48
#